data_5ee5b3d0fd83649a3befe1a45b8a27f1
#
_entry.id   5ee5b3d0fd83649a3befe1a45b8a27f1
#
_cell.length_a   1.000
_cell.length_b   1.000
_cell.length_c   1.000
_cell.angle_alpha   90.00
_cell.angle_beta   90.00
_cell.angle_gamma   90.00
#
_symmetry.space_group_name_H-M   'P 1'
#
loop_
_entity.id
_entity.type
_entity.pdbx_description
1 polymer ?
#
loop_
_entity_poly.entity_id
_entity_poly.type
_entity_poly.pdbx_seq_one_letter_code
_entity_poly.pdbx_strand_id
1 'polypeptide(L)'
;MALPFDGAISDFFKNDAPDPVREAIETAKKDSVLDPSYPYDDRMDKKAYEDDLEALQIELVKCLAWVRESGARVAVVFEGRDAAGKGGCIKRVREHLNPRAAGVVALSKPTDREMREWYFQRYVQHLPAGSEMRLFDRSWYNRGVVEH
;
A
#
# COMPACT_ATOMS: atom_id res chain seq x y z
N MET A 1 4.68 -29.46 -13.15
CA MET A 1 5.66 -28.37 -12.97
C MET A 1 5.73 -28.10 -11.48
N ALA A 2 6.82 -28.45 -10.79
CA ALA A 2 6.98 -28.23 -9.36
C ALA A 2 7.05 -26.69 -9.13
N LEU A 3 6.34 -26.19 -8.13
CA LEU A 3 6.44 -24.77 -7.74
C LEU A 3 7.82 -24.51 -7.15
N PRO A 4 8.46 -23.34 -7.40
CA PRO A 4 9.82 -23.06 -6.96
C PRO A 4 10.00 -23.04 -5.43
N PHE A 5 8.90 -23.08 -4.65
CA PHE A 5 8.88 -23.13 -3.20
C PHE A 5 8.18 -24.39 -2.65
N ASP A 6 8.02 -25.42 -3.49
CA ASP A 6 7.30 -26.65 -3.12
C ASP A 6 8.00 -27.33 -1.95
N GLY A 7 7.30 -27.40 -0.83
CA GLY A 7 7.80 -28.00 0.41
C GLY A 7 8.53 -27.07 1.38
N ALA A 8 9.18 -25.99 0.93
CA ALA A 8 10.03 -25.17 1.80
C ALA A 8 9.29 -24.58 3.02
N ILE A 9 8.05 -24.12 2.85
CA ILE A 9 7.23 -23.57 3.94
C ILE A 9 6.82 -24.70 4.89
N SER A 10 6.45 -25.85 4.33
CA SER A 10 6.06 -27.03 5.12
C SER A 10 7.25 -27.62 5.89
N ASP A 11 8.42 -27.60 5.29
CA ASP A 11 9.64 -28.08 5.91
C ASP A 11 10.08 -27.16 7.04
N PHE A 12 10.05 -25.83 6.81
CA PHE A 12 10.28 -24.85 7.86
C PHE A 12 9.32 -25.03 9.04
N PHE A 13 8.01 -25.15 8.75
CA PHE A 13 7.02 -25.32 9.79
C PHE A 13 7.23 -26.58 10.63
N LYS A 14 7.62 -27.71 9.99
CA LYS A 14 7.85 -28.98 10.66
C LYS A 14 9.14 -29.02 11.48
N ASN A 15 10.20 -28.41 10.96
CA ASN A 15 11.55 -28.65 11.46
C ASN A 15 12.15 -27.43 12.20
N ASP A 16 11.87 -26.21 11.74
CA ASP A 16 12.59 -25.02 12.16
C ASP A 16 11.71 -23.95 12.84
N ALA A 17 10.38 -24.03 12.70
CA ALA A 17 9.49 -23.05 13.29
C ALA A 17 9.51 -23.14 14.84
N PRO A 18 9.67 -22.02 15.57
CA PRO A 18 9.57 -21.98 17.03
C PRO A 18 8.20 -22.50 17.52
N ASP A 19 8.18 -23.17 18.66
CA ASP A 19 6.94 -23.75 19.21
C ASP A 19 5.79 -22.75 19.33
N PRO A 20 5.97 -21.49 19.79
CA PRO A 20 4.89 -20.51 19.84
C PRO A 20 4.29 -20.19 18.45
N VAL A 21 5.10 -20.23 17.39
CA VAL A 21 4.67 -20.01 16.03
C VAL A 21 3.84 -21.19 15.51
N ARG A 22 4.27 -22.41 15.81
CA ARG A 22 3.51 -23.64 15.47
C ARG A 22 2.16 -23.64 16.14
N GLU A 23 2.12 -23.42 17.46
CA GLU A 23 0.91 -23.41 18.23
C GLU A 23 -0.07 -22.33 17.74
N ALA A 24 0.43 -21.12 17.47
CA ALA A 24 -0.37 -20.03 16.92
C ALA A 24 -0.98 -20.39 15.55
N ILE A 25 -0.22 -21.07 14.67
CA ILE A 25 -0.71 -21.49 13.35
C ILE A 25 -1.72 -22.64 13.47
N GLU A 26 -1.45 -23.63 14.32
CA GLU A 26 -2.32 -24.81 14.50
C GLU A 26 -3.66 -24.45 15.15
N THR A 27 -3.67 -23.49 16.05
CA THR A 27 -4.88 -23.02 16.74
C THR A 27 -5.62 -21.92 16.00
N ALA A 28 -5.02 -21.36 14.94
CA ALA A 28 -5.58 -20.27 14.18
C ALA A 28 -6.91 -20.64 13.50
N LYS A 29 -7.89 -19.78 13.64
CA LYS A 29 -9.11 -19.81 12.84
C LYS A 29 -8.90 -19.01 11.56
N LYS A 30 -9.76 -19.21 10.56
CA LYS A 30 -9.68 -18.56 9.23
C LYS A 30 -9.50 -17.02 9.29
N ASP A 31 -10.07 -16.39 10.29
CA ASP A 31 -10.10 -14.93 10.43
C ASP A 31 -9.22 -14.42 11.60
N SER A 32 -8.44 -15.31 12.24
CA SER A 32 -7.52 -14.92 13.34
C SER A 32 -6.35 -14.11 12.81
N VAL A 33 -5.96 -13.11 13.57
CA VAL A 33 -4.73 -12.33 13.38
C VAL A 33 -3.62 -12.97 14.22
N LEU A 34 -2.53 -13.41 13.57
CA LEU A 34 -1.44 -14.13 14.23
C LEU A 34 -0.33 -13.23 14.76
N ASP A 35 -0.27 -11.98 14.28
CA ASP A 35 0.78 -11.05 14.70
C ASP A 35 0.38 -10.35 16.00
N PRO A 36 1.08 -10.61 17.12
CA PRO A 36 0.76 -10.00 18.42
C PRO A 36 0.99 -8.48 18.45
N SER A 37 1.70 -7.92 17.48
CA SER A 37 1.86 -6.46 17.34
C SER A 37 0.68 -5.80 16.65
N TYR A 38 -0.22 -6.57 16.05
CA TYR A 38 -1.40 -6.04 15.40
C TYR A 38 -2.48 -5.69 16.45
N PRO A 39 -3.06 -4.50 16.42
CA PRO A 39 -3.90 -4.01 17.51
C PRO A 39 -5.33 -4.61 17.57
N TYR A 40 -5.65 -5.55 16.70
CA TYR A 40 -6.96 -6.19 16.60
C TYR A 40 -6.81 -7.70 16.63
N ASP A 41 -7.64 -8.37 17.45
CA ASP A 41 -7.62 -9.83 17.61
C ASP A 41 -8.23 -10.56 16.43
N ASP A 42 -9.25 -9.97 15.83
CA ASP A 42 -10.01 -10.57 14.74
C ASP A 42 -10.08 -9.64 13.51
N ARG A 43 -10.31 -10.27 12.37
CA ARG A 43 -10.61 -9.55 11.12
C ARG A 43 -11.96 -8.85 11.22
N MET A 44 -12.02 -7.58 10.79
CA MET A 44 -13.27 -6.83 10.70
C MET A 44 -14.33 -7.59 9.87
N ASP A 45 -15.58 -7.56 10.34
CA ASP A 45 -16.71 -8.12 9.57
C ASP A 45 -16.79 -7.48 8.17
N LYS A 46 -17.09 -8.31 7.18
CA LYS A 46 -17.08 -7.86 5.79
C LYS A 46 -18.09 -6.75 5.53
N LYS A 47 -19.29 -6.85 6.10
CA LYS A 47 -20.34 -5.84 5.88
C LYS A 47 -19.97 -4.53 6.56
N ALA A 48 -19.48 -4.58 7.80
CA ALA A 48 -19.00 -3.38 8.50
C ALA A 48 -17.88 -2.69 7.71
N TYR A 49 -16.93 -3.46 7.18
CA TYR A 49 -15.87 -2.94 6.31
C TYR A 49 -16.40 -2.26 5.04
N GLU A 50 -17.40 -2.87 4.38
CA GLU A 50 -17.98 -2.32 3.15
C GLU A 50 -18.76 -1.04 3.43
N ASP A 51 -19.53 -0.98 4.53
CA ASP A 51 -20.28 0.20 4.95
C ASP A 51 -19.32 1.38 5.30
N ASP A 52 -18.25 1.12 6.06
CA ASP A 52 -17.23 2.11 6.39
C ASP A 52 -16.47 2.59 5.15
N LEU A 53 -16.13 1.66 4.27
CA LEU A 53 -15.43 1.98 3.02
C LEU A 53 -16.27 2.91 2.12
N GLU A 54 -17.57 2.64 1.96
CA GLU A 54 -18.47 3.49 1.18
C GLU A 54 -18.54 4.91 1.78
N ALA A 55 -18.69 5.02 3.09
CA ALA A 55 -18.70 6.31 3.78
C ALA A 55 -17.40 7.10 3.54
N LEU A 56 -16.24 6.45 3.66
CA LEU A 56 -14.94 7.06 3.40
C LEU A 56 -14.74 7.44 1.92
N GLN A 57 -15.25 6.65 0.99
CA GLN A 57 -15.18 6.96 -0.44
C GLN A 57 -16.02 8.19 -0.80
N ILE A 58 -17.16 8.40 -0.15
CA ILE A 58 -17.95 9.63 -0.29
C ILE A 58 -17.14 10.85 0.19
N GLU A 59 -16.46 10.75 1.33
CA GLU A 59 -15.60 11.83 1.83
C GLU A 59 -14.40 12.10 0.91
N LEU A 60 -13.81 11.08 0.30
CA LEU A 60 -12.75 11.24 -0.69
C LEU A 60 -13.23 11.99 -1.94
N VAL A 61 -14.45 11.74 -2.42
CA VAL A 61 -15.04 12.49 -3.54
C VAL A 61 -15.24 13.97 -3.17
N LYS A 62 -15.74 14.26 -1.96
CA LYS A 62 -15.86 15.63 -1.45
C LYS A 62 -14.49 16.30 -1.31
N CYS A 63 -13.50 15.57 -0.80
CA CYS A 63 -12.11 16.05 -0.69
C CYS A 63 -11.56 16.43 -2.08
N LEU A 64 -11.73 15.58 -3.10
CA LEU A 64 -11.28 15.90 -4.45
C LEU A 64 -12.01 17.11 -5.04
N ALA A 65 -13.32 17.28 -4.78
CA ALA A 65 -14.06 18.46 -5.18
C ALA A 65 -13.47 19.73 -4.55
N TRP A 66 -13.19 19.69 -3.25
CA TRP A 66 -12.52 20.78 -2.55
C TRP A 66 -11.11 21.07 -3.12
N VAL A 67 -10.30 20.07 -3.41
CA VAL A 67 -8.99 20.23 -4.04
C VAL A 67 -9.09 20.99 -5.36
N ARG A 68 -10.11 20.64 -6.16
CA ARG A 68 -10.33 21.29 -7.47
C ARG A 68 -10.80 22.72 -7.35
N GLU A 69 -11.67 23.03 -6.40
CA GLU A 69 -12.21 24.38 -6.18
C GLU A 69 -11.19 25.30 -5.54
N SER A 70 -10.43 24.80 -4.58
CA SER A 70 -9.43 25.60 -3.84
C SER A 70 -8.11 25.80 -4.59
N GLY A 71 -7.85 25.03 -5.65
CA GLY A 71 -6.54 25.02 -6.31
C GLY A 71 -5.45 24.32 -5.50
N ALA A 72 -5.81 23.60 -4.45
CA ALA A 72 -4.87 22.88 -3.60
C ALA A 72 -4.07 21.83 -4.40
N ARG A 73 -2.88 21.50 -3.88
CA ARG A 73 -2.01 20.44 -4.39
C ARG A 73 -1.90 19.37 -3.33
N VAL A 74 -2.31 18.16 -3.65
CA VAL A 74 -2.30 17.04 -2.69
C VAL A 74 -1.42 15.92 -3.21
N ALA A 75 -0.38 15.60 -2.44
CA ALA A 75 0.44 14.41 -2.67
C ALA A 75 0.23 13.41 -1.53
N VAL A 76 -0.27 12.23 -1.85
CA VAL A 76 -0.46 11.13 -0.90
C VAL A 76 0.61 10.09 -1.17
N VAL A 77 1.39 9.75 -0.15
CA VAL A 77 2.53 8.84 -0.28
C VAL A 77 2.20 7.52 0.42
N PHE A 78 2.28 6.42 -0.31
CA PHE A 78 2.10 5.07 0.21
C PHE A 78 3.44 4.38 0.31
N GLU A 79 3.90 4.16 1.53
CA GLU A 79 5.16 3.47 1.83
C GLU A 79 4.88 2.13 2.53
N GLY A 80 5.87 1.25 2.51
CA GLY A 80 5.78 -0.05 3.16
C GLY A 80 6.47 -1.15 2.37
N ARG A 81 6.70 -2.29 3.02
CA ARG A 81 7.33 -3.47 2.41
C ARG A 81 6.50 -4.01 1.25
N ASP A 82 7.10 -4.88 0.45
CA ASP A 82 6.37 -5.61 -0.58
C ASP A 82 5.27 -6.47 0.06
N ALA A 83 4.17 -6.62 -0.67
CA ALA A 83 2.95 -7.30 -0.21
C ALA A 83 2.25 -6.67 1.02
N ALA A 84 2.65 -5.48 1.48
CA ALA A 84 2.01 -4.77 2.59
C ALA A 84 0.61 -4.17 2.27
N GLY A 85 0.08 -4.41 1.08
CA GLY A 85 -1.27 -3.96 0.71
C GLY A 85 -1.36 -2.57 0.07
N LYS A 86 -0.25 -1.88 -0.21
CA LYS A 86 -0.23 -0.53 -0.82
C LYS A 86 -1.14 -0.39 -2.04
N GLY A 87 -0.94 -1.25 -3.04
CA GLY A 87 -1.74 -1.25 -4.27
C GLY A 87 -3.24 -1.44 -4.03
N GLY A 88 -3.59 -2.27 -3.03
CA GLY A 88 -4.98 -2.45 -2.59
C GLY A 88 -5.56 -1.17 -2.00
N CYS A 89 -4.82 -0.48 -1.13
CA CYS A 89 -5.23 0.80 -0.56
C CYS A 89 -5.40 1.88 -1.65
N ILE A 90 -4.41 2.03 -2.52
CA ILE A 90 -4.47 2.99 -3.64
C ILE A 90 -5.68 2.73 -4.53
N LYS A 91 -5.98 1.46 -4.83
CA LYS A 91 -7.17 1.08 -5.60
C LYS A 91 -8.45 1.54 -4.91
N ARG A 92 -8.61 1.31 -3.60
CA ARG A 92 -9.80 1.72 -2.83
C ARG A 92 -9.95 3.23 -2.75
N VAL A 93 -8.85 3.95 -2.50
CA VAL A 93 -8.85 5.42 -2.45
C VAL A 93 -9.31 6.03 -3.77
N ARG A 94 -8.86 5.49 -4.91
CA ARG A 94 -9.15 6.13 -6.19
C ARG A 94 -10.38 5.57 -6.92
N GLU A 95 -11.03 4.53 -6.41
CA GLU A 95 -12.09 3.79 -7.08
C GLU A 95 -13.21 4.68 -7.64
N HIS A 96 -13.59 5.72 -6.90
CA HIS A 96 -14.64 6.67 -7.29
C HIS A 96 -14.12 8.08 -7.61
N LEU A 97 -12.80 8.26 -7.67
CA LEU A 97 -12.20 9.55 -8.00
C LEU A 97 -12.01 9.72 -9.51
N ASN A 98 -12.14 10.96 -9.99
CA ASN A 98 -11.86 11.28 -11.38
C ASN A 98 -10.35 11.06 -11.68
N PRO A 99 -9.98 10.12 -12.57
CA PRO A 99 -8.59 9.79 -12.84
C PRO A 99 -7.78 10.93 -13.49
N ARG A 100 -8.43 11.94 -14.05
CA ARG A 100 -7.75 13.13 -14.60
C ARG A 100 -7.27 14.07 -13.49
N ALA A 101 -7.97 14.12 -12.35
CA ALA A 101 -7.63 14.96 -11.22
C ALA A 101 -6.91 14.19 -10.10
N ALA A 102 -7.16 12.88 -9.96
CA ALA A 102 -6.52 11.99 -9.00
C ALA A 102 -5.71 10.91 -9.72
N GLY A 103 -4.43 11.19 -9.99
CA GLY A 103 -3.52 10.29 -10.72
C GLY A 103 -2.67 9.43 -9.78
N VAL A 104 -2.33 8.21 -10.22
CA VAL A 104 -1.36 7.34 -9.54
C VAL A 104 0.00 7.49 -10.18
N VAL A 105 1.03 7.57 -9.36
CA VAL A 105 2.43 7.60 -9.76
C VAL A 105 3.12 6.36 -9.17
N ALA A 106 3.52 5.44 -10.04
CA ALA A 106 4.28 4.25 -9.68
C ALA A 106 5.51 4.19 -10.59
N LEU A 107 6.64 4.64 -10.08
CA LEU A 107 7.88 4.67 -10.85
C LEU A 107 8.57 3.31 -10.80
N SER A 108 9.06 2.85 -11.94
CA SER A 108 9.92 1.67 -12.03
C SER A 108 11.27 1.91 -11.36
N LYS A 109 12.09 0.86 -11.26
CA LYS A 109 13.49 1.01 -10.84
C LYS A 109 14.18 2.11 -11.64
N PRO A 110 15.01 2.97 -11.00
CA PRO A 110 15.75 4.01 -11.70
C PRO A 110 16.60 3.45 -12.85
N THR A 111 16.65 4.15 -13.96
CA THR A 111 17.59 3.88 -15.05
C THR A 111 19.01 4.30 -14.65
N ASP A 112 20.03 3.81 -15.38
CA ASP A 112 21.43 4.20 -15.16
C ASP A 112 21.65 5.71 -15.27
N ARG A 113 20.87 6.39 -16.09
CA ARG A 113 20.87 7.85 -16.18
C ARG A 113 20.31 8.49 -14.94
N GLU A 114 19.12 8.09 -14.50
CA GLU A 114 18.45 8.62 -13.31
C GLU A 114 19.26 8.39 -12.02
N MET A 115 20.03 7.30 -11.95
CA MET A 115 20.94 7.04 -10.82
C MET A 115 22.09 8.05 -10.71
N ARG A 116 22.43 8.76 -11.80
CA ARG A 116 23.48 9.80 -11.85
C ARG A 116 22.92 11.22 -11.72
N GLU A 117 21.60 11.36 -11.70
CA GLU A 117 20.91 12.63 -11.53
C GLU A 117 20.62 12.90 -10.04
N TRP A 118 20.16 14.09 -9.74
CA TRP A 118 19.61 14.35 -8.41
C TRP A 118 18.42 13.43 -8.16
N TYR A 119 18.47 12.66 -7.09
CA TYR A 119 17.52 11.58 -6.81
C TYR A 119 16.05 12.01 -6.89
N PHE A 120 15.72 13.20 -6.37
CA PHE A 120 14.36 13.72 -6.36
C PHE A 120 13.86 14.15 -7.75
N GLN A 121 14.78 14.36 -8.71
CA GLN A 121 14.45 14.88 -10.03
C GLN A 121 13.40 14.06 -10.77
N ARG A 122 13.48 12.73 -10.67
CA ARG A 122 12.52 11.83 -11.31
C ARG A 122 11.09 11.95 -10.76
N TYR A 123 10.91 12.50 -9.55
CA TYR A 123 9.61 12.71 -8.93
C TYR A 123 9.02 14.08 -9.25
N VAL A 124 9.84 15.10 -9.51
CA VAL A 124 9.42 16.49 -9.71
C VAL A 124 8.35 16.63 -10.80
N GLN A 125 8.53 15.94 -11.92
CA GLN A 125 7.57 15.98 -13.04
C GLN A 125 6.21 15.36 -12.72
N HIS A 126 6.12 14.58 -11.65
CA HIS A 126 4.91 13.88 -11.23
C HIS A 126 4.23 14.56 -10.03
N LEU A 127 4.80 15.62 -9.48
CA LEU A 127 4.17 16.35 -8.41
C LEU A 127 2.86 16.98 -8.87
N PRO A 128 1.85 17.11 -8.00
CA PRO A 128 0.56 17.65 -8.37
C PRO A 128 0.67 19.13 -8.80
N ALA A 129 0.02 19.49 -9.89
CA ALA A 129 -0.31 20.86 -10.21
C ALA A 129 -1.46 21.37 -9.32
N GLY A 130 -1.80 22.65 -9.41
CA GLY A 130 -2.99 23.16 -8.72
C GLY A 130 -4.24 22.39 -9.14
N SER A 131 -5.13 22.12 -8.20
CA SER A 131 -6.35 21.34 -8.39
C SER A 131 -6.13 19.83 -8.67
N GLU A 132 -4.97 19.30 -8.35
CA GLU A 132 -4.64 17.89 -8.56
C GLU A 132 -4.31 17.15 -7.26
N MET A 133 -4.63 15.85 -7.26
CA MET A 133 -4.21 14.88 -6.26
C MET A 133 -3.31 13.82 -6.95
N ARG A 134 -2.15 13.52 -6.36
CA ARG A 134 -1.26 12.45 -6.83
C ARG A 134 -1.03 11.42 -5.73
N LEU A 135 -1.26 10.17 -6.05
CA LEU A 135 -1.09 9.02 -5.16
C LEU A 135 0.20 8.31 -5.57
N PHE A 136 1.23 8.41 -4.73
CA PHE A 136 2.53 7.80 -5.00
C PHE A 136 2.58 6.39 -4.41
N ASP A 137 2.67 5.36 -5.27
CA ASP A 137 3.02 4.00 -4.85
C ASP A 137 4.54 3.91 -4.75
N ARG A 138 5.05 4.06 -3.55
CA ARG A 138 6.42 4.42 -3.20
C ARG A 138 6.80 5.83 -3.66
N SER A 139 7.71 6.43 -2.96
CA SER A 139 8.11 7.81 -3.21
C SER A 139 9.62 8.00 -3.05
N TRP A 140 10.03 9.26 -2.94
CA TRP A 140 11.40 9.65 -2.63
C TRP A 140 11.91 9.17 -1.27
N TYR A 141 11.05 8.77 -0.36
CA TYR A 141 11.44 8.16 0.92
C TYR A 141 12.07 6.77 0.75
N ASN A 142 11.87 6.12 -0.40
CA ASN A 142 12.53 4.87 -0.75
C ASN A 142 14.06 4.94 -0.59
N ARG A 143 14.67 6.12 -0.81
CA ARG A 143 16.11 6.34 -0.67
C ARG A 143 16.61 6.04 0.75
N GLY A 144 15.81 6.36 1.76
CA GLY A 144 16.18 6.15 3.16
C GLY A 144 15.87 4.76 3.71
N VAL A 145 15.09 3.95 2.97
CA VAL A 145 14.55 2.67 3.49
C VAL A 145 14.93 1.47 2.63
N VAL A 146 15.00 1.61 1.32
CA VAL A 146 15.14 0.49 0.37
C VAL A 146 16.35 0.66 -0.56
N GLU A 147 16.68 1.88 -0.93
CA GLU A 147 17.76 2.19 -1.87
C GLU A 147 18.96 2.76 -1.07
N HIS A 148 19.86 1.90 -0.67
CA HIS A 148 21.14 2.27 -0.01
C HIS A 148 22.27 2.38 -1.03
#